data_e4d9c8d5cc3a3c46d9353b730637eb77
#
_entry.id   e4d9c8d5cc3a3c46d9353b730637eb77
#
_cell.length_a   1.000
_cell.length_b   1.000
_cell.length_c   1.000
_cell.angle_alpha   90.00
_cell.angle_beta   90.00
_cell.angle_gamma   90.00
#
_symmetry.space_group_name_H-M   'P 1'
#
loop_
_entity.id
_entity.type
_entity.pdbx_description
1 polymer ?
#
loop_
_entity_poly.entity_id
_entity_poly.type
_entity_poly.pdbx_seq_one_letter_code
_entity_poly.pdbx_strand_id
1 'polypeptide(L)'
;MARHDIGDLSLTLEELKIQMEVDEDDHDRDEYIMFLGRTALSHVFHSTRRSREELAEMADGEDFPRPLRLAALQLAAHMFRVREPVASTAQHTVPMMYDCLVKPFVKLG
;
A
#
# COMPACT_ATOMS: atom_id res chain seq x y z
N MET A 1 -14.69 16.48 8.13
CA MET A 1 -14.06 15.85 6.96
C MET A 1 -12.61 15.51 7.24
N ALA A 2 -12.30 14.28 7.11
CA ALA A 2 -10.98 13.81 7.50
C ALA A 2 -9.95 14.14 6.42
N ARG A 3 -9.06 15.04 6.75
CA ARG A 3 -7.99 15.40 5.84
C ARG A 3 -6.92 14.37 5.76
N HIS A 4 -6.86 13.52 6.77
CA HIS A 4 -5.85 12.48 6.85
C HIS A 4 -6.37 11.15 6.36
N ASP A 5 -7.54 11.20 5.72
CA ASP A 5 -8.15 10.03 5.16
C ASP A 5 -7.72 9.92 3.69
N ILE A 6 -7.49 8.72 3.24
CA ILE A 6 -7.15 8.50 1.83
C ILE A 6 -8.37 8.73 0.93
N GLY A 7 -9.56 8.84 1.54
CA GLY A 7 -10.76 9.11 0.78
C GLY A 7 -11.13 7.98 -0.16
N ASP A 8 -11.30 8.32 -1.42
CA ASP A 8 -11.66 7.35 -2.43
C ASP A 8 -10.46 6.75 -3.14
N LEU A 9 -9.26 7.09 -2.69
CA LEU A 9 -8.07 6.46 -3.25
C LEU A 9 -8.08 4.98 -2.92
N SER A 10 -7.74 4.19 -3.89
CA SER A 10 -7.64 2.76 -3.66
C SER A 10 -6.79 2.15 -4.76
N LEU A 11 -6.28 0.98 -4.46
CA LEU A 11 -5.59 0.18 -5.45
C LEU A 11 -6.65 -0.66 -6.16
N THR A 12 -6.47 -0.88 -7.44
CA THR A 12 -7.44 -1.68 -8.17
C THR A 12 -7.22 -3.16 -7.87
N LEU A 13 -8.28 -3.93 -7.96
CA LEU A 13 -8.20 -5.36 -7.75
C LEU A 13 -7.24 -5.98 -8.76
N GLU A 14 -7.25 -5.49 -9.97
CA GLU A 14 -6.38 -5.98 -11.03
C GLU A 14 -4.92 -5.80 -10.68
N GLU A 15 -4.56 -4.59 -10.21
CA GLU A 15 -3.19 -4.32 -9.80
C GLU A 15 -2.76 -5.23 -8.66
N LEU A 16 -3.66 -5.43 -7.71
CA LEU A 16 -3.35 -6.26 -6.56
C LEU A 16 -3.14 -7.71 -6.96
N LYS A 17 -3.99 -8.22 -7.84
CA LYS A 17 -3.85 -9.60 -8.29
C LYS A 17 -2.54 -9.82 -9.04
N ILE A 18 -2.16 -8.86 -9.87
CA ILE A 18 -0.89 -8.95 -10.58
C ILE A 18 0.26 -9.00 -9.59
N GLN A 19 0.24 -8.11 -8.61
CA GLN A 19 1.32 -8.05 -7.64
C GLN A 19 1.38 -9.29 -6.76
N MET A 20 0.22 -9.86 -6.46
CA MET A 20 0.12 -11.04 -5.60
C MET A 20 0.26 -12.34 -6.39
N GLU A 21 0.33 -12.24 -7.71
CA GLU A 21 0.42 -13.40 -8.61
C GLU A 21 -0.80 -14.29 -8.48
N VAL A 22 -1.95 -13.65 -8.37
CA VAL A 22 -3.25 -14.33 -8.34
C VAL A 22 -3.86 -14.23 -9.72
N ASP A 23 -4.40 -15.35 -10.20
CA ASP A 23 -5.05 -15.41 -11.50
C ASP A 23 -6.23 -14.44 -11.52
N GLU A 24 -6.37 -13.69 -12.60
CA GLU A 24 -7.45 -12.71 -12.68
C GLU A 24 -8.82 -13.39 -12.69
N ASP A 25 -8.87 -14.65 -13.08
CA ASP A 25 -10.12 -15.41 -13.10
C ASP A 25 -10.47 -16.01 -11.73
N ASP A 26 -9.56 -15.92 -10.79
CA ASP A 26 -9.78 -16.45 -9.45
C ASP A 26 -10.43 -15.36 -8.59
N HIS A 27 -11.71 -15.53 -8.29
CA HIS A 27 -12.46 -14.54 -7.54
C HIS A 27 -12.74 -14.95 -6.10
N ASP A 28 -12.16 -16.06 -5.66
CA ASP A 28 -12.46 -16.60 -4.33
C ASP A 28 -12.02 -15.68 -3.20
N ARG A 29 -11.00 -14.87 -3.44
CA ARG A 29 -10.42 -14.04 -2.39
C ARG A 29 -10.46 -12.56 -2.72
N ASP A 30 -11.36 -12.16 -3.62
CA ASP A 30 -11.40 -10.76 -4.07
C ASP A 30 -11.60 -9.79 -2.92
N GLU A 31 -12.52 -10.07 -2.00
CA GLU A 31 -12.77 -9.17 -0.89
C GLU A 31 -11.57 -9.08 0.04
N TYR A 32 -10.93 -10.20 0.29
CA TYR A 32 -9.76 -10.22 1.15
C TYR A 32 -8.60 -9.44 0.51
N ILE A 33 -8.42 -9.64 -0.79
CA ILE A 33 -7.37 -8.93 -1.52
C ILE A 33 -7.60 -7.42 -1.47
N MET A 34 -8.82 -6.98 -1.68
CA MET A 34 -9.14 -5.56 -1.59
C MET A 34 -8.96 -5.02 -0.19
N PHE A 35 -9.30 -5.83 0.81
CA PHE A 35 -9.09 -5.44 2.20
C PHE A 35 -7.60 -5.19 2.47
N LEU A 36 -6.75 -6.09 2.01
CA LEU A 36 -5.31 -5.92 2.20
C LEU A 36 -4.81 -4.70 1.44
N GLY A 37 -5.32 -4.48 0.24
CA GLY A 37 -4.93 -3.33 -0.55
C GLY A 37 -5.25 -2.02 0.15
N ARG A 38 -6.45 -1.91 0.70
CA ARG A 38 -6.84 -0.71 1.42
C ARG A 38 -6.00 -0.52 2.68
N THR A 39 -5.76 -1.61 3.38
CA THR A 39 -4.95 -1.54 4.60
C THR A 39 -3.54 -1.08 4.28
N ALA A 40 -2.95 -1.64 3.23
CA ALA A 40 -1.59 -1.28 2.85
C ALA A 40 -1.51 0.17 2.41
N LEU A 41 -2.46 0.61 1.61
CA LEU A 41 -2.46 1.99 1.13
C LEU A 41 -2.64 2.97 2.29
N SER A 42 -3.52 2.63 3.21
CA SER A 42 -3.73 3.46 4.39
C SER A 42 -2.46 3.55 5.23
N HIS A 43 -1.78 2.43 5.41
CA HIS A 43 -0.54 2.41 6.17
C HIS A 43 0.53 3.28 5.51
N VAL A 44 0.69 3.16 4.19
CA VAL A 44 1.66 3.96 3.46
C VAL A 44 1.32 5.44 3.58
N PHE A 45 0.05 5.77 3.39
CA PHE A 45 -0.40 7.14 3.47
C PHE A 45 -0.06 7.76 4.82
N HIS A 46 -0.42 7.06 5.90
CA HIS A 46 -0.19 7.60 7.23
C HIS A 46 1.29 7.63 7.60
N SER A 47 2.08 6.74 7.01
CA SER A 47 3.51 6.71 7.27
C SER A 47 4.22 7.99 6.81
N THR A 48 3.68 8.64 5.79
CA THR A 48 4.31 9.84 5.27
C THR A 48 4.08 11.05 6.16
N ARG A 49 3.04 11.01 6.99
CA ARG A 49 2.66 12.12 7.85
C ARG A 49 2.30 13.37 7.05
N ARG A 50 1.89 13.19 5.81
CA ARG A 50 1.48 14.28 4.94
C ARG A 50 0.01 14.16 4.62
N SER A 51 -0.61 15.30 4.31
CA SER A 51 -1.99 15.29 3.88
C SER A 51 -2.09 14.80 2.44
N ARG A 52 -3.30 14.47 2.03
CA ARG A 52 -3.52 14.04 0.66
C ARG A 52 -3.15 15.13 -0.33
N GLU A 53 -3.42 16.38 0.03
CA GLU A 53 -3.09 17.51 -0.81
C GLU A 53 -1.58 17.66 -0.99
N GLU A 54 -0.85 17.47 0.11
CA GLU A 54 0.60 17.56 0.03
C GLU A 54 1.17 16.49 -0.89
N LEU A 55 0.63 15.28 -0.78
CA LEU A 55 1.11 14.18 -1.61
C LEU A 55 0.74 14.38 -3.07
N ALA A 56 -0.43 14.97 -3.32
CA ALA A 56 -0.84 15.27 -4.69
C ALA A 56 0.10 16.26 -5.35
N GLU A 57 0.61 17.22 -4.57
CA GLU A 57 1.56 18.18 -5.10
C GLU A 57 2.91 17.54 -5.41
N MET A 58 3.24 16.49 -4.68
CA MET A 58 4.49 15.78 -4.92
C MET A 58 4.36 14.74 -6.03
N ALA A 59 3.14 14.44 -6.42
CA ALA A 59 2.89 13.49 -7.49
C ALA A 59 3.00 14.22 -8.82
N ASP A 60 3.66 13.57 -9.75
CA ASP A 60 3.98 14.19 -11.02
C ASP A 60 2.78 14.09 -11.97
N GLY A 61 1.78 14.94 -11.72
CA GLY A 61 0.59 14.96 -12.54
C GLY A 61 -0.45 13.92 -12.16
N GLU A 62 -0.28 13.27 -11.02
CA GLU A 62 -1.22 12.26 -10.57
C GLU A 62 -1.76 12.63 -9.20
N ASP A 63 -2.79 11.93 -8.77
CA ASP A 63 -3.39 12.20 -7.47
C ASP A 63 -2.54 11.73 -6.31
N PHE A 64 -1.66 10.78 -6.57
CA PHE A 64 -0.90 10.14 -5.52
C PHE A 64 0.45 9.73 -6.09
N PRO A 65 1.56 9.92 -5.35
CA PRO A 65 2.87 9.58 -5.89
C PRO A 65 2.99 8.11 -6.25
N ARG A 66 3.52 7.86 -7.43
CA ARG A 66 3.68 6.49 -7.89
C ARG A 66 4.53 5.61 -6.98
N PRO A 67 5.65 6.11 -6.45
CA PRO A 67 6.44 5.26 -5.56
C PRO A 67 5.65 4.80 -4.34
N LEU A 68 4.79 5.66 -3.81
CA LEU A 68 3.97 5.28 -2.68
C LEU A 68 2.91 4.26 -3.08
N ARG A 69 2.39 4.38 -4.28
CA ARG A 69 1.43 3.41 -4.78
C ARG A 69 2.09 2.04 -4.92
N LEU A 70 3.29 2.02 -5.47
CA LEU A 70 4.02 0.77 -5.59
C LEU A 70 4.35 0.17 -4.23
N ALA A 71 4.71 1.04 -3.28
CA ALA A 71 4.99 0.57 -1.92
C ALA A 71 3.77 -0.11 -1.32
N ALA A 72 2.59 0.47 -1.54
CA ALA A 72 1.36 -0.11 -1.02
C ALA A 72 1.08 -1.46 -1.67
N LEU A 73 1.31 -1.57 -2.98
CA LEU A 73 1.13 -2.84 -3.67
C LEU A 73 2.09 -3.91 -3.13
N GLN A 74 3.33 -3.53 -2.89
CA GLN A 74 4.30 -4.48 -2.36
C GLN A 74 3.94 -4.89 -0.94
N LEU A 75 3.49 -3.95 -0.14
CA LEU A 75 3.09 -4.25 1.23
C LEU A 75 1.88 -5.18 1.25
N ALA A 76 0.90 -4.91 0.39
CA ALA A 76 -0.29 -5.75 0.31
C ALA A 76 0.09 -7.18 -0.09
N ALA A 77 0.98 -7.30 -1.07
CA ALA A 77 1.42 -8.62 -1.52
C ALA A 77 2.19 -9.35 -0.42
N HIS A 78 2.99 -8.59 0.32
CA HIS A 78 3.73 -9.17 1.44
C HIS A 78 2.76 -9.73 2.48
N MET A 79 1.75 -8.92 2.84
CA MET A 79 0.75 -9.36 3.81
C MET A 79 -0.04 -10.56 3.31
N PHE A 80 -0.28 -10.61 2.02
CA PHE A 80 -1.01 -11.71 1.42
C PHE A 80 -0.22 -13.02 1.53
N ARG A 81 1.08 -12.95 1.31
CA ARG A 81 1.94 -14.13 1.38
C ARG A 81 2.23 -14.55 2.80
N VAL A 82 2.29 -13.59 3.72
CA VAL A 82 2.65 -13.84 5.11
C VAL A 82 1.41 -13.69 5.97
N ARG A 83 0.65 -14.78 6.09
CA ARG A 83 -0.57 -14.76 6.88
C ARG A 83 -0.41 -15.48 8.20
N GLU A 84 0.83 -15.73 8.57
CA GLU A 84 1.15 -16.46 9.77
C GLU A 84 0.98 -15.58 11.00
N PRO A 85 0.72 -16.22 12.15
CA PRO A 85 0.65 -15.47 13.42
C PRO A 85 1.97 -14.78 13.70
N VAL A 86 1.88 -13.74 14.49
CA VAL A 86 3.03 -12.89 14.81
C VAL A 86 4.19 -13.67 15.40
N ALA A 87 3.89 -14.74 16.09
CA ALA A 87 4.94 -15.50 16.78
C ALA A 87 6.04 -15.96 15.85
N SER A 88 5.72 -16.16 14.58
CA SER A 88 6.70 -16.69 13.64
C SER A 88 7.26 -15.63 12.71
N THR A 89 7.12 -14.38 13.06
CA THR A 89 7.37 -13.31 12.11
C THR A 89 8.76 -12.70 12.15
N ALA A 90 9.65 -13.26 12.92
CA ALA A 90 10.99 -12.68 13.00
C ALA A 90 11.65 -12.55 11.61
N GLN A 91 11.29 -13.42 10.69
CA GLN A 91 11.84 -13.37 9.35
C GLN A 91 10.94 -12.65 8.36
N HIS A 92 9.79 -12.17 8.81
CA HIS A 92 8.82 -11.58 7.88
C HIS A 92 8.91 -10.07 7.92
N THR A 93 10.06 -9.56 7.56
CA THR A 93 10.25 -8.11 7.51
C THR A 93 9.74 -7.57 6.19
N VAL A 94 9.34 -6.32 6.23
CA VAL A 94 8.92 -5.62 5.01
C VAL A 94 10.12 -5.52 4.09
N PRO A 95 9.94 -5.74 2.79
CA PRO A 95 11.06 -5.67 1.85
C PRO A 95 11.78 -4.32 1.91
N MET A 96 13.09 -4.37 1.71
CA MET A 96 13.89 -3.15 1.78
C MET A 96 13.42 -2.11 0.77
N MET A 97 12.95 -2.56 -0.39
CA MET A 97 12.49 -1.64 -1.40
C MET A 97 11.33 -0.77 -0.90
N TYR A 98 10.53 -1.31 0.01
CA TYR A 98 9.44 -0.56 0.59
C TYR A 98 9.95 0.73 1.24
N ASP A 99 11.00 0.62 2.03
CA ASP A 99 11.59 1.78 2.69
C ASP A 99 12.13 2.78 1.68
N CYS A 100 12.77 2.28 0.63
CA CYS A 100 13.30 3.16 -0.40
C CYS A 100 12.19 3.94 -1.10
N LEU A 101 11.03 3.33 -1.26
CA LEU A 101 9.92 3.99 -1.93
C LEU A 101 9.21 5.00 -1.05
N VAL A 102 9.11 4.71 0.24
CA VAL A 102 8.33 5.54 1.17
C VAL A 102 9.14 6.67 1.77
N LYS A 103 10.39 6.39 2.11
CA LYS A 103 11.20 7.31 2.88
C LYS A 103 11.30 8.73 2.31
N PRO A 104 11.46 8.90 0.99
CA PRO A 104 11.55 10.26 0.45
C PRO A 104 10.31 11.09 0.67
N PHE A 105 9.19 10.45 0.95
CA PHE A 105 7.92 11.15 1.13
C PHE A 105 7.54 11.36 2.58
N VAL A 106 8.35 10.86 3.51
CA VAL A 106 8.04 11.00 4.93
C VAL A 106 8.39 12.41 5.37
N LYS A 107 7.43 13.04 6.03
CA LYS A 107 7.62 14.38 6.53
C LYS A 107 8.45 14.35 7.79
N LEU A 108 9.51 15.13 7.83
CA LEU A 108 10.39 15.22 8.99
C LEU A 108 9.93 16.32 9.93
N GLY A 109 9.96 16.04 11.18
CA GLY A 109 9.60 17.04 12.19
C GLY A 109 8.17 16.96 12.66
#